data_019e0788f19ebb82bace869e4eca9d66
#
_entry.id   019e0788f19ebb82bace869e4eca9d66
#
_cell.length_a   1.000
_cell.length_b   1.000
_cell.length_c   1.000
_cell.angle_alpha   90.00
_cell.angle_beta   90.00
_cell.angle_gamma   90.00
#
_symmetry.space_group_name_H-M   'P 1'
#
loop_
_entity.id
_entity.type
_entity.pdbx_description
1 polymer ?
#
loop_
_entity_poly.entity_id
_entity_poly.type
_entity_poly.pdbx_seq_one_letter_code
_entity_poly.pdbx_strand_id
1 'polypeptide(L)'
;MDWNRLENESDFEWKKRLCIAKINKECDMDWCEIVSMLGLDISADHLRKTAYGIYEYDEYLHNCDGVARRILSISDLHIPFQLPITTFEEYKGRVDILQINGDVLDCQSLSKFSKMYRISPMEEIIEARQYLIDLIEYIGANEVYINYGNHDIRMGNYFAKNLDTDILELMPNNAIELIIQDGFRHYNKRTKQNVYYPPIKDAFEEDGISVHYVDDWKTKIGKTWFVHPLAYRQGILSTTEKAKQYLQDVDSEPFDSVVMAHTHKIGQTKIGRMHLFEQGACCYVDKMNYMDGRLQKPQNEGFIFVAQDKDGNLIEDKTKIVSVN
;
A
#
# COMPACT_ATOMS: atom_id res chain seq x y z
N MET A 1 -7.15 6.11 -24.93
CA MET A 1 -7.35 6.79 -23.62
C MET A 1 -8.33 7.96 -23.84
N ASP A 2 -9.30 8.16 -22.95
CA ASP A 2 -10.23 9.29 -23.07
C ASP A 2 -9.59 10.55 -22.49
N TRP A 3 -9.40 11.57 -23.33
CA TRP A 3 -8.77 12.84 -22.94
C TRP A 3 -9.79 13.89 -22.50
N ASN A 4 -11.06 13.58 -22.46
CA ASN A 4 -12.09 14.47 -21.93
C ASN A 4 -11.90 14.70 -20.43
N ARG A 5 -12.49 15.80 -19.93
CA ARG A 5 -12.48 16.12 -18.51
C ARG A 5 -13.19 15.04 -17.71
N LEU A 6 -12.57 14.56 -16.63
CA LEU A 6 -13.17 13.61 -15.70
C LEU A 6 -14.21 14.29 -14.79
N GLU A 7 -15.15 13.51 -14.25
CA GLU A 7 -16.34 14.01 -13.54
C GLU A 7 -16.03 14.88 -12.31
N ASN A 8 -14.89 14.66 -11.64
CA ASN A 8 -14.46 15.44 -10.46
C ASN A 8 -13.17 16.23 -10.68
N GLU A 9 -12.74 16.39 -11.93
CA GLU A 9 -11.48 17.04 -12.27
C GLU A 9 -11.70 18.57 -12.41
N SER A 10 -10.87 19.37 -11.76
CA SER A 10 -10.86 20.83 -12.00
C SER A 10 -10.28 21.18 -13.36
N ASP A 11 -10.56 22.39 -13.89
CA ASP A 11 -9.98 22.86 -15.15
C ASP A 11 -8.46 22.87 -15.12
N PHE A 12 -7.87 23.16 -13.95
CA PHE A 12 -6.42 23.15 -13.79
C PHE A 12 -5.84 21.74 -13.83
N GLU A 13 -6.45 20.77 -13.15
CA GLU A 13 -6.01 19.38 -13.13
C GLU A 13 -6.14 18.75 -14.52
N TRP A 14 -7.26 18.97 -15.21
CA TRP A 14 -7.43 18.52 -16.58
C TRP A 14 -6.36 19.07 -17.52
N LYS A 15 -6.10 20.38 -17.46
CA LYS A 15 -5.01 21.03 -18.21
C LYS A 15 -3.66 20.41 -17.88
N LYS A 16 -3.36 20.21 -16.59
CA LYS A 16 -2.10 19.61 -16.12
C LYS A 16 -1.95 18.20 -16.67
N ARG A 17 -2.97 17.35 -16.55
CA ARG A 17 -2.97 15.95 -17.03
C ARG A 17 -2.71 15.87 -18.54
N LEU A 18 -3.42 16.65 -19.34
CA LEU A 18 -3.21 16.68 -20.79
C LEU A 18 -1.81 17.15 -21.19
N CYS A 19 -1.29 18.18 -20.53
CA CYS A 19 0.03 18.70 -20.82
C CYS A 19 1.13 17.69 -20.45
N ILE A 20 1.02 17.04 -19.30
CA ILE A 20 1.98 16.01 -18.86
C ILE A 20 1.94 14.81 -19.81
N ALA A 21 0.76 14.29 -20.13
CA ALA A 21 0.62 13.17 -21.07
C ALA A 21 1.21 13.50 -22.44
N LYS A 22 1.10 14.76 -22.90
CA LYS A 22 1.72 15.19 -24.16
C LYS A 22 3.26 15.25 -24.08
N ILE A 23 3.80 15.73 -22.97
CA ILE A 23 5.26 15.77 -22.74
C ILE A 23 5.82 14.36 -22.69
N ASN A 24 5.15 13.44 -22.04
CA ASN A 24 5.53 12.02 -21.89
C ASN A 24 5.27 11.18 -23.14
N LYS A 25 4.69 11.78 -24.22
CA LYS A 25 4.33 11.09 -25.47
C LYS A 25 3.22 10.04 -25.34
N GLU A 26 2.39 10.15 -24.32
CA GLU A 26 1.23 9.30 -24.07
C GLU A 26 -0.01 9.80 -24.82
N CYS A 27 0.01 11.08 -25.22
CA CYS A 27 -1.07 11.75 -25.94
C CYS A 27 -0.65 12.06 -27.38
N ASP A 28 -1.39 11.55 -28.35
CA ASP A 28 -1.14 11.74 -29.78
C ASP A 28 -1.60 13.11 -30.32
N MET A 29 -2.49 13.81 -29.61
CA MET A 29 -2.94 15.15 -29.99
C MET A 29 -1.78 16.13 -30.12
N ASP A 30 -1.82 17.03 -31.09
CA ASP A 30 -0.87 18.12 -31.15
C ASP A 30 -1.22 19.26 -30.17
N TRP A 31 -0.31 20.22 -29.97
CA TRP A 31 -0.53 21.30 -29.01
C TRP A 31 -1.69 22.25 -29.42
N CYS A 32 -2.02 22.36 -30.72
CA CYS A 32 -3.16 23.14 -31.18
C CYS A 32 -4.48 22.45 -30.82
N GLU A 33 -4.54 21.15 -30.99
CA GLU A 33 -5.68 20.33 -30.59
C GLU A 33 -5.93 20.40 -29.08
N ILE A 34 -4.86 20.34 -28.25
CA ILE A 34 -4.96 20.47 -26.80
C ILE A 34 -5.47 21.86 -26.39
N VAL A 35 -4.96 22.94 -27.01
CA VAL A 35 -5.47 24.33 -26.78
C VAL A 35 -6.95 24.43 -27.11
N SER A 36 -7.36 23.87 -28.27
CA SER A 36 -8.75 23.86 -28.70
C SER A 36 -9.66 23.09 -27.76
N MET A 37 -9.19 21.89 -27.32
CA MET A 37 -9.94 21.04 -26.41
C MET A 37 -10.15 21.68 -25.04
N LEU A 38 -9.11 22.37 -24.53
CA LEU A 38 -9.16 23.09 -23.25
C LEU A 38 -9.89 24.45 -23.36
N GLY A 39 -10.30 24.90 -24.56
CA GLY A 39 -10.96 26.18 -24.75
C GLY A 39 -10.12 27.39 -24.35
N LEU A 40 -8.78 27.31 -24.47
CA LEU A 40 -7.88 28.37 -24.05
C LEU A 40 -7.65 29.40 -25.13
N ASP A 41 -7.67 30.68 -24.75
CA ASP A 41 -7.33 31.82 -25.65
C ASP A 41 -5.81 32.13 -25.58
N ILE A 42 -4.99 31.13 -25.91
CA ILE A 42 -3.53 31.25 -25.98
C ILE A 42 -2.99 30.48 -27.19
N SER A 43 -1.79 30.81 -27.64
CA SER A 43 -1.16 30.05 -28.72
C SER A 43 -0.66 28.68 -28.22
N ALA A 44 -0.64 27.71 -29.13
CA ALA A 44 -0.08 26.38 -28.85
C ALA A 44 1.39 26.43 -28.36
N ASP A 45 2.21 27.35 -28.92
CA ASP A 45 3.60 27.55 -28.47
C ASP A 45 3.68 28.13 -27.06
N HIS A 46 2.74 29.02 -26.68
CA HIS A 46 2.66 29.53 -25.32
C HIS A 46 2.28 28.41 -24.32
N LEU A 47 1.25 27.60 -24.64
CA LEU A 47 0.87 26.46 -23.80
C LEU A 47 2.04 25.48 -23.66
N ARG A 48 2.69 25.13 -24.77
CA ARG A 48 3.85 24.23 -24.78
C ARG A 48 4.98 24.73 -23.87
N LYS A 49 5.40 25.97 -24.02
CA LYS A 49 6.47 26.57 -23.20
C LYS A 49 6.10 26.61 -21.72
N THR A 50 4.87 26.95 -21.41
CA THR A 50 4.38 26.96 -20.02
C THR A 50 4.36 25.56 -19.43
N ALA A 51 3.88 24.58 -20.18
CA ALA A 51 3.83 23.19 -19.76
C ALA A 51 5.24 22.62 -19.48
N TYR A 52 6.18 22.82 -20.39
CA TYR A 52 7.57 22.41 -20.19
C TYR A 52 8.22 23.15 -19.01
N GLY A 53 7.98 24.44 -18.84
CA GLY A 53 8.51 25.20 -17.71
C GLY A 53 7.98 24.71 -16.36
N ILE A 54 6.70 24.32 -16.28
CA ILE A 54 6.14 23.74 -15.06
C ILE A 54 6.71 22.32 -14.84
N TYR A 55 6.79 21.52 -15.88
CA TYR A 55 7.35 20.17 -15.81
C TYR A 55 8.83 20.19 -15.35
N GLU A 56 9.67 21.04 -15.97
CA GLU A 56 11.06 21.22 -15.57
C GLU A 56 11.21 21.75 -14.14
N TYR A 57 10.30 22.63 -13.69
CA TYR A 57 10.30 23.14 -12.33
C TYR A 57 9.86 22.07 -11.32
N ASP A 58 8.85 21.27 -11.64
CA ASP A 58 8.43 20.12 -10.82
C ASP A 58 9.56 19.08 -10.72
N GLU A 59 10.24 18.75 -11.83
CA GLU A 59 11.44 17.89 -11.81
C GLU A 59 12.58 18.50 -11.01
N TYR A 60 12.80 19.82 -11.15
CA TYR A 60 13.82 20.52 -10.37
C TYR A 60 13.51 20.43 -8.87
N LEU A 61 12.28 20.68 -8.46
CA LEU A 61 11.86 20.56 -7.05
C LEU A 61 12.00 19.11 -6.56
N HIS A 62 11.64 18.13 -7.36
CA HIS A 62 11.80 16.71 -7.06
C HIS A 62 13.27 16.32 -6.87
N ASN A 63 14.16 16.85 -7.70
CA ASN A 63 15.58 16.54 -7.67
C ASN A 63 16.38 17.37 -6.64
N CYS A 64 15.85 18.52 -6.20
CA CYS A 64 16.54 19.40 -5.26
C CYS A 64 16.30 19.04 -3.78
N ASP A 65 15.28 18.22 -3.46
CA ASP A 65 14.98 17.85 -2.08
C ASP A 65 15.86 16.68 -1.55
N GLY A 66 16.71 16.11 -2.41
CA GLY A 66 17.58 14.98 -2.09
C GLY A 66 16.84 13.65 -1.95
N VAL A 67 15.53 13.64 -2.20
CA VAL A 67 14.69 12.42 -2.12
C VAL A 67 14.76 11.67 -3.44
N ALA A 68 15.30 10.46 -3.42
CA ALA A 68 15.36 9.56 -4.56
C ALA A 68 14.22 8.53 -4.56
N ARG A 69 13.64 8.23 -3.40
CA ARG A 69 12.49 7.32 -3.27
C ARG A 69 11.49 7.85 -2.26
N ARG A 70 10.24 7.86 -2.68
CA ARG A 70 9.06 8.23 -1.87
C ARG A 70 8.22 6.98 -1.67
N ILE A 71 8.16 6.50 -0.45
CA ILE A 71 7.48 5.25 -0.10
C ILE A 71 6.29 5.59 0.79
N LEU A 72 5.09 5.22 0.37
CA LEU A 72 3.91 5.22 1.23
C LEU A 72 3.76 3.82 1.81
N SER A 73 3.88 3.69 3.12
CA SER A 73 3.63 2.41 3.79
C SER A 73 2.32 2.45 4.56
N ILE A 74 1.43 1.55 4.21
CA ILE A 74 0.15 1.30 4.87
C ILE A 74 0.12 -0.13 5.40
N SER A 75 -0.68 -0.40 6.43
CA SER A 75 -0.80 -1.74 7.03
C SER A 75 -2.09 -1.90 7.77
N ASP A 76 -2.34 -3.13 8.23
CA ASP A 76 -3.43 -3.41 9.15
C ASP A 76 -4.77 -2.88 8.60
N LEU A 77 -5.05 -3.22 7.33
CA LEU A 77 -6.31 -2.86 6.67
C LEU A 77 -7.48 -3.62 7.27
N HIS A 78 -7.24 -4.87 7.67
CA HIS A 78 -8.24 -5.74 8.29
C HIS A 78 -9.59 -5.71 7.57
N ILE A 79 -9.56 -5.88 6.24
CA ILE A 79 -10.78 -5.88 5.44
C ILE A 79 -11.79 -6.89 6.05
N PRO A 80 -13.02 -6.44 6.33
CA PRO A 80 -13.76 -5.31 5.76
C PRO A 80 -13.78 -4.03 6.63
N PHE A 81 -12.81 -3.77 7.47
CA PHE A 81 -12.78 -2.58 8.34
C PHE A 81 -11.83 -1.48 7.84
N GLN A 82 -11.30 -1.60 6.64
CA GLN A 82 -10.33 -0.69 6.03
C GLN A 82 -10.84 0.76 5.99
N LEU A 83 -9.90 1.70 6.10
CA LEU A 83 -10.16 3.11 5.84
C LEU A 83 -10.44 3.33 4.34
N PRO A 84 -11.21 4.36 3.98
CA PRO A 84 -11.47 4.68 2.59
C PRO A 84 -10.17 5.10 1.88
N ILE A 85 -10.04 4.79 0.59
CA ILE A 85 -8.84 5.12 -0.21
C ILE A 85 -8.57 6.63 -0.27
N THR A 86 -9.60 7.46 -0.12
CA THR A 86 -9.48 8.92 -0.06
C THR A 86 -8.68 9.42 1.15
N THR A 87 -8.48 8.58 2.17
CA THR A 87 -7.56 8.87 3.29
C THR A 87 -6.14 9.17 2.81
N PHE A 88 -5.75 8.63 1.66
CA PHE A 88 -4.40 8.77 1.09
C PHE A 88 -4.31 9.83 -0.02
N GLU A 89 -5.31 10.72 -0.14
CA GLU A 89 -5.41 11.70 -1.24
C GLU A 89 -4.15 12.59 -1.38
N GLU A 90 -3.53 12.99 -0.26
CA GLU A 90 -2.30 13.80 -0.27
C GLU A 90 -1.15 13.13 -1.03
N TYR A 91 -1.17 11.78 -1.12
CA TYR A 91 -0.08 10.97 -1.70
C TYR A 91 -0.36 10.50 -3.13
N LYS A 92 -1.55 10.76 -3.66
CA LYS A 92 -1.94 10.39 -5.02
C LYS A 92 -0.99 10.99 -6.07
N GLY A 93 -0.35 10.12 -6.86
CA GLY A 93 0.63 10.52 -7.88
C GLY A 93 1.91 11.16 -7.33
N ARG A 94 2.21 10.97 -6.04
CA ARG A 94 3.37 11.59 -5.38
C ARG A 94 4.32 10.60 -4.73
N VAL A 95 4.09 9.32 -4.90
CA VAL A 95 4.92 8.24 -4.33
C VAL A 95 5.44 7.34 -5.44
N ASP A 96 6.64 6.88 -5.28
CA ASP A 96 7.31 5.98 -6.22
C ASP A 96 6.96 4.52 -5.90
N ILE A 97 6.80 4.22 -4.59
CA ILE A 97 6.58 2.86 -4.08
C ILE A 97 5.41 2.88 -3.09
N LEU A 98 4.46 1.96 -3.30
CA LEU A 98 3.42 1.62 -2.32
C LEU A 98 3.83 0.35 -1.58
N GLN A 99 4.05 0.44 -0.26
CA GLN A 99 4.32 -0.70 0.60
C GLN A 99 3.08 -1.06 1.42
N ILE A 100 2.56 -2.26 1.26
CA ILE A 100 1.46 -2.81 2.06
C ILE A 100 2.06 -3.79 3.05
N ASN A 101 2.14 -3.38 4.31
CA ASN A 101 2.93 -4.04 5.36
C ASN A 101 2.06 -4.99 6.21
N GLY A 102 1.41 -5.96 5.55
CA GLY A 102 0.66 -7.04 6.18
C GLY A 102 -0.71 -6.69 6.75
N ASP A 103 -1.42 -7.73 7.18
CA ASP A 103 -2.79 -7.72 7.71
C ASP A 103 -3.78 -6.98 6.78
N VAL A 104 -3.78 -7.40 5.51
CA VAL A 104 -4.75 -6.92 4.51
C VAL A 104 -6.14 -7.43 4.84
N LEU A 105 -6.27 -8.75 5.13
CA LEU A 105 -7.53 -9.37 5.51
C LEU A 105 -7.61 -9.53 7.04
N ASP A 106 -8.82 -9.43 7.60
CA ASP A 106 -8.99 -9.77 9.03
C ASP A 106 -9.06 -11.28 9.26
N CYS A 107 -9.55 -12.05 8.29
CA CYS A 107 -9.65 -13.52 8.35
C CYS A 107 -10.29 -14.03 9.67
N GLN A 108 -11.25 -13.27 10.25
CA GLN A 108 -11.83 -13.63 11.56
C GLN A 108 -12.56 -14.97 11.53
N SER A 109 -13.20 -15.31 10.42
CA SER A 109 -13.92 -16.57 10.26
C SER A 109 -13.00 -17.80 10.39
N LEU A 110 -11.70 -17.63 10.10
CA LEU A 110 -10.64 -18.64 10.22
C LEU A 110 -9.88 -18.54 11.55
N SER A 111 -10.18 -17.53 12.36
CA SER A 111 -9.52 -17.30 13.64
C SER A 111 -9.87 -18.39 14.67
N LYS A 112 -8.90 -18.69 15.56
CA LYS A 112 -9.11 -19.51 16.76
C LYS A 112 -9.81 -18.76 17.91
N PHE A 113 -9.92 -17.43 17.79
CA PHE A 113 -10.58 -16.58 18.78
C PHE A 113 -12.10 -16.51 18.55
N SER A 114 -12.83 -15.97 19.52
CA SER A 114 -14.27 -15.77 19.43
C SER A 114 -14.61 -14.90 18.21
N LYS A 115 -15.60 -15.35 17.44
CA LYS A 115 -16.01 -14.66 16.20
C LYS A 115 -17.03 -13.59 16.55
N MET A 116 -16.69 -12.33 16.33
CA MET A 116 -17.54 -11.17 16.65
C MET A 116 -18.54 -10.86 15.54
N TYR A 117 -18.22 -11.22 14.29
CA TYR A 117 -19.06 -11.03 13.11
C TYR A 117 -18.99 -12.26 12.19
N ARG A 118 -19.87 -12.31 11.21
CA ARG A 118 -19.96 -13.43 10.27
C ARG A 118 -19.81 -12.90 8.84
N ILE A 119 -18.62 -13.02 8.32
CA ILE A 119 -18.34 -12.81 6.90
C ILE A 119 -17.75 -14.08 6.32
N SER A 120 -18.09 -14.38 5.08
CA SER A 120 -17.50 -15.50 4.35
C SER A 120 -16.04 -15.18 4.03
N PRO A 121 -15.08 -16.12 4.22
CA PRO A 121 -13.70 -15.90 3.77
C PRO A 121 -13.60 -15.51 2.30
N MET A 122 -14.48 -16.06 1.46
CA MET A 122 -14.48 -15.73 0.04
C MET A 122 -14.98 -14.31 -0.24
N GLU A 123 -15.97 -13.83 0.50
CA GLU A 123 -16.45 -12.44 0.38
C GLU A 123 -15.34 -11.47 0.81
N GLU A 124 -14.64 -11.77 1.88
CA GLU A 124 -13.50 -10.99 2.38
C GLU A 124 -12.35 -10.95 1.37
N ILE A 125 -12.01 -12.09 0.75
CA ILE A 125 -10.96 -12.18 -0.30
C ILE A 125 -11.35 -11.34 -1.54
N ILE A 126 -12.62 -11.40 -1.97
CA ILE A 126 -13.11 -10.62 -3.12
C ILE A 126 -13.06 -9.12 -2.82
N GLU A 127 -13.50 -8.71 -1.63
CA GLU A 127 -13.46 -7.32 -1.20
C GLU A 127 -12.01 -6.81 -1.10
N ALA A 128 -11.12 -7.61 -0.49
CA ALA A 128 -9.71 -7.29 -0.38
C ALA A 128 -9.05 -7.09 -1.76
N ARG A 129 -9.34 -8.00 -2.69
CA ARG A 129 -8.83 -7.88 -4.06
C ARG A 129 -9.29 -6.58 -4.72
N GLN A 130 -10.57 -6.24 -4.61
CA GLN A 130 -11.10 -5.01 -5.23
C GLN A 130 -10.48 -3.77 -4.58
N TYR A 131 -10.43 -3.72 -3.25
CA TYR A 131 -9.82 -2.60 -2.53
C TYR A 131 -8.35 -2.40 -2.91
N LEU A 132 -7.58 -3.48 -3.05
CA LEU A 132 -6.17 -3.39 -3.45
C LEU A 132 -6.03 -2.83 -4.87
N ILE A 133 -6.87 -3.25 -5.82
CA ILE A 133 -6.87 -2.71 -7.18
C ILE A 133 -7.18 -1.21 -7.14
N ASP A 134 -8.28 -0.83 -6.51
CA ASP A 134 -8.70 0.57 -6.43
C ASP A 134 -7.62 1.44 -5.75
N LEU A 135 -6.96 0.91 -4.71
CA LEU A 135 -5.89 1.61 -4.00
C LEU A 135 -4.63 1.79 -4.86
N ILE A 136 -4.19 0.74 -5.57
CA ILE A 136 -3.01 0.80 -6.44
C ILE A 136 -3.24 1.81 -7.56
N GLU A 137 -4.41 1.75 -8.23
CA GLU A 137 -4.80 2.71 -9.26
C GLU A 137 -4.89 4.15 -8.71
N TYR A 138 -5.47 4.30 -7.50
CA TYR A 138 -5.64 5.62 -6.89
C TYR A 138 -4.32 6.27 -6.52
N ILE A 139 -3.40 5.52 -5.92
CA ILE A 139 -2.07 6.01 -5.51
C ILE A 139 -1.21 6.28 -6.74
N GLY A 140 -1.21 5.38 -7.74
CA GLY A 140 -0.45 5.53 -8.96
C GLY A 140 1.06 5.39 -8.77
N ALA A 141 1.50 4.56 -7.83
CA ALA A 141 2.90 4.20 -7.64
C ALA A 141 3.36 3.22 -8.74
N ASN A 142 4.62 3.31 -9.16
CA ASN A 142 5.18 2.42 -10.19
C ASN A 142 5.53 1.04 -9.66
N GLU A 143 5.83 0.93 -8.36
CA GLU A 143 6.16 -0.32 -7.68
C GLU A 143 5.26 -0.50 -6.45
N VAL A 144 4.80 -1.72 -6.26
CA VAL A 144 3.97 -2.11 -5.11
C VAL A 144 4.57 -3.34 -4.46
N TYR A 145 4.87 -3.27 -3.16
CA TYR A 145 5.33 -4.41 -2.37
C TYR A 145 4.27 -4.77 -1.34
N ILE A 146 3.95 -6.06 -1.25
CA ILE A 146 2.94 -6.57 -0.32
C ILE A 146 3.52 -7.78 0.40
N ASN A 147 3.78 -7.64 1.70
CA ASN A 147 4.13 -8.76 2.57
C ASN A 147 2.92 -9.17 3.43
N TYR A 148 2.93 -10.40 3.93
CA TYR A 148 1.84 -10.88 4.77
C TYR A 148 1.99 -10.45 6.24
N GLY A 149 0.85 -10.35 6.93
CA GLY A 149 0.77 -10.22 8.39
C GLY A 149 0.22 -11.47 9.07
N ASN A 150 0.03 -11.40 10.37
CA ASN A 150 -0.42 -12.54 11.15
C ASN A 150 -1.89 -12.94 10.91
N HIS A 151 -2.72 -12.04 10.37
CA HIS A 151 -4.08 -12.35 9.96
C HIS A 151 -4.13 -13.05 8.61
N ASP A 152 -3.33 -12.61 7.66
CA ASP A 152 -3.29 -13.16 6.30
C ASP A 152 -2.92 -14.65 6.28
N ILE A 153 -1.99 -15.07 7.15
CA ILE A 153 -1.56 -16.47 7.26
C ILE A 153 -2.60 -17.39 7.94
N ARG A 154 -3.73 -16.85 8.46
CA ARG A 154 -4.77 -17.68 9.11
C ARG A 154 -5.36 -18.69 8.14
N MET A 155 -5.44 -18.36 6.85
CA MET A 155 -5.93 -19.27 5.83
C MET A 155 -4.99 -20.46 5.65
N GLY A 156 -3.70 -20.26 5.46
CA GLY A 156 -2.70 -21.33 5.38
C GLY A 156 -2.66 -22.19 6.65
N ASN A 157 -2.70 -21.55 7.82
CA ASN A 157 -2.78 -22.25 9.10
C ASN A 157 -4.05 -23.11 9.23
N TYR A 158 -5.18 -22.67 8.69
CA TYR A 158 -6.40 -23.44 8.64
C TYR A 158 -6.24 -24.65 7.72
N PHE A 159 -5.64 -24.48 6.56
CA PHE A 159 -5.36 -25.59 5.62
C PHE A 159 -4.40 -26.60 6.25
N ALA A 160 -3.28 -26.15 6.78
CA ALA A 160 -2.29 -27.03 7.44
C ALA A 160 -2.87 -27.86 8.59
N LYS A 161 -3.91 -27.36 9.25
CA LYS A 161 -4.58 -28.06 10.35
C LYS A 161 -5.64 -29.07 9.89
N ASN A 162 -6.27 -28.85 8.73
CA ASN A 162 -7.49 -29.54 8.33
C ASN A 162 -7.34 -30.36 7.05
N LEU A 163 -6.25 -30.20 6.28
CA LEU A 163 -6.03 -30.92 5.04
C LEU A 163 -4.91 -31.96 5.19
N ASP A 164 -4.98 -33.00 4.37
CA ASP A 164 -3.89 -33.95 4.19
C ASP A 164 -2.68 -33.24 3.54
N THR A 165 -1.47 -33.75 3.84
CA THR A 165 -0.21 -33.16 3.39
C THR A 165 -0.15 -33.03 1.86
N ASP A 166 -0.58 -34.07 1.15
CA ASP A 166 -0.54 -34.11 -0.33
C ASP A 166 -1.51 -33.08 -0.95
N ILE A 167 -2.64 -32.82 -0.26
CA ILE A 167 -3.60 -31.80 -0.69
C ILE A 167 -3.11 -30.40 -0.32
N LEU A 168 -2.42 -30.27 0.81
CA LEU A 168 -1.88 -29.00 1.28
C LEU A 168 -0.88 -28.39 0.28
N GLU A 169 -0.07 -29.23 -0.40
CA GLU A 169 0.86 -28.78 -1.44
C GLU A 169 0.18 -28.09 -2.65
N LEU A 170 -1.13 -28.29 -2.81
CA LEU A 170 -1.93 -27.66 -3.88
C LEU A 170 -2.58 -26.34 -3.45
N MET A 171 -2.45 -25.96 -2.16
CA MET A 171 -3.12 -24.80 -1.61
C MET A 171 -2.14 -23.60 -1.50
N PRO A 172 -2.62 -22.36 -1.66
CA PRO A 172 -1.79 -21.17 -1.42
C PRO A 172 -1.36 -21.11 0.05
N ASN A 173 -0.18 -20.56 0.32
CA ASN A 173 0.35 -20.43 1.67
C ASN A 173 -0.50 -19.46 2.53
N ASN A 174 -1.06 -18.44 1.89
CA ASN A 174 -1.92 -17.46 2.57
C ASN A 174 -2.88 -16.76 1.59
N ALA A 175 -3.74 -15.90 2.12
CA ALA A 175 -4.74 -15.20 1.32
C ALA A 175 -4.15 -14.17 0.36
N ILE A 176 -3.00 -13.56 0.70
CA ILE A 176 -2.35 -12.55 -0.14
C ILE A 176 -1.74 -13.20 -1.38
N GLU A 177 -1.07 -14.35 -1.23
CA GLU A 177 -0.55 -15.12 -2.36
C GLU A 177 -1.65 -15.44 -3.36
N LEU A 178 -2.80 -15.94 -2.85
CA LEU A 178 -3.96 -16.25 -3.69
C LEU A 178 -4.45 -15.03 -4.48
N ILE A 179 -4.51 -13.85 -3.86
CA ILE A 179 -4.99 -12.62 -4.50
C ILE A 179 -3.97 -12.06 -5.50
N ILE A 180 -2.69 -12.05 -5.15
CA ILE A 180 -1.66 -11.35 -5.92
C ILE A 180 -1.07 -12.25 -7.01
N GLN A 181 -0.81 -13.54 -6.71
CA GLN A 181 -0.03 -14.42 -7.57
C GLN A 181 -0.86 -15.43 -8.36
N ASP A 182 -1.86 -16.08 -7.72
CA ASP A 182 -2.49 -17.27 -8.28
C ASP A 182 -3.81 -16.96 -9.00
N GLY A 183 -4.55 -15.97 -8.48
CA GLY A 183 -5.93 -15.77 -8.85
C GLY A 183 -6.83 -16.91 -8.32
N PHE A 184 -8.11 -16.75 -8.44
CA PHE A 184 -9.06 -17.75 -7.91
C PHE A 184 -10.39 -17.76 -8.67
N ARG A 185 -11.16 -18.81 -8.43
CA ARG A 185 -12.52 -18.96 -8.96
C ARG A 185 -13.53 -19.02 -7.84
N HIS A 186 -14.64 -18.33 -8.02
CA HIS A 186 -15.75 -18.34 -7.08
C HIS A 186 -17.05 -18.68 -7.79
N TYR A 187 -17.79 -19.67 -7.26
CA TYR A 187 -19.15 -19.95 -7.70
C TYR A 187 -20.12 -19.02 -6.97
N ASN A 188 -20.62 -18.03 -7.68
CA ASN A 188 -21.63 -17.12 -7.15
C ASN A 188 -23.00 -17.83 -7.12
N LYS A 189 -23.45 -18.22 -5.93
CA LYS A 189 -24.72 -18.92 -5.73
C LYS A 189 -25.94 -18.12 -6.19
N ARG A 190 -25.87 -16.79 -6.15
CA ARG A 190 -26.95 -15.89 -6.52
C ARG A 190 -27.13 -15.81 -8.04
N THR A 191 -26.05 -15.66 -8.78
CA THR A 191 -26.06 -15.60 -10.26
C THR A 191 -25.93 -16.96 -10.90
N LYS A 192 -25.60 -18.02 -10.14
CA LYS A 192 -25.30 -19.38 -10.59
C LYS A 192 -24.17 -19.43 -11.62
N GLN A 193 -23.18 -18.55 -11.50
CA GLN A 193 -22.05 -18.44 -12.41
C GLN A 193 -20.73 -18.65 -11.68
N ASN A 194 -19.77 -19.27 -12.36
CA ASN A 194 -18.39 -19.27 -11.95
C ASN A 194 -17.73 -17.97 -12.43
N VAL A 195 -17.19 -17.20 -11.49
CA VAL A 195 -16.42 -15.98 -11.76
C VAL A 195 -14.95 -16.29 -11.54
N TYR A 196 -14.12 -15.95 -12.50
CA TYR A 196 -12.66 -16.01 -12.35
C TYR A 196 -12.13 -14.63 -11.99
N TYR A 197 -11.32 -14.57 -10.96
CA TYR A 197 -10.59 -13.40 -10.50
C TYR A 197 -9.11 -13.63 -10.82
N PRO A 198 -8.56 -12.96 -11.85
CA PRO A 198 -7.16 -13.13 -12.22
C PRO A 198 -6.24 -12.56 -11.13
N PRO A 199 -4.96 -12.97 -11.07
CA PRO A 199 -3.96 -12.39 -10.18
C PRO A 199 -3.87 -10.87 -10.34
N ILE A 200 -3.67 -10.14 -9.25
CA ILE A 200 -3.54 -8.67 -9.33
C ILE A 200 -2.28 -8.29 -10.13
N LYS A 201 -1.17 -9.01 -9.95
CA LYS A 201 0.07 -8.73 -10.69
C LYS A 201 -0.14 -8.68 -12.21
N ASP A 202 -0.94 -9.62 -12.75
CA ASP A 202 -1.21 -9.69 -14.18
C ASP A 202 -2.08 -8.52 -14.66
N ALA A 203 -2.97 -8.03 -13.78
CA ALA A 203 -3.85 -6.91 -14.11
C ALA A 203 -3.09 -5.58 -14.29
N PHE A 204 -1.95 -5.41 -13.63
CA PHE A 204 -1.15 -4.18 -13.67
C PHE A 204 0.10 -4.28 -14.56
N GLU A 205 0.46 -5.47 -15.05
CA GLU A 205 1.63 -5.66 -15.90
C GLU A 205 1.53 -4.85 -17.21
N GLU A 206 0.33 -4.80 -17.81
CA GLU A 206 0.07 -4.02 -19.04
C GLU A 206 0.15 -2.50 -18.81
N ASP A 207 -0.13 -2.04 -17.58
CA ASP A 207 -0.06 -0.63 -17.19
C ASP A 207 1.35 -0.20 -16.75
N GLY A 208 2.31 -1.12 -16.74
CA GLY A 208 3.69 -0.87 -16.36
C GLY A 208 3.91 -0.71 -14.85
N ILE A 209 2.95 -1.12 -14.03
CA ILE A 209 3.05 -1.15 -12.57
C ILE A 209 3.54 -2.53 -12.12
N SER A 210 4.64 -2.56 -11.38
CA SER A 210 5.20 -3.81 -10.86
C SER A 210 4.61 -4.15 -9.49
N VAL A 211 3.84 -5.24 -9.40
CA VAL A 211 3.26 -5.70 -8.13
C VAL A 211 4.00 -6.94 -7.62
N HIS A 212 4.63 -6.82 -6.46
CA HIS A 212 5.47 -7.84 -5.85
C HIS A 212 4.81 -8.41 -4.59
N TYR A 213 4.48 -9.70 -4.62
CA TYR A 213 4.17 -10.44 -3.41
C TYR A 213 5.48 -10.86 -2.72
N VAL A 214 5.61 -10.57 -1.44
CA VAL A 214 6.74 -10.95 -0.61
C VAL A 214 6.29 -12.05 0.34
N ASP A 215 6.76 -13.27 0.12
CA ASP A 215 6.44 -14.42 0.98
C ASP A 215 7.26 -14.41 2.28
N ASP A 216 7.17 -13.30 2.99
CA ASP A 216 7.79 -13.07 4.30
C ASP A 216 6.92 -12.07 5.09
N TRP A 217 7.11 -12.02 6.41
CA TRP A 217 6.52 -11.02 7.30
C TRP A 217 7.28 -9.68 7.28
N LYS A 218 8.31 -9.55 6.45
CA LYS A 218 9.17 -8.37 6.35
C LYS A 218 9.59 -8.11 4.91
N THR A 219 9.75 -6.82 4.58
CA THR A 219 10.24 -6.36 3.28
C THR A 219 11.32 -5.31 3.50
N LYS A 220 12.43 -5.38 2.76
CA LYS A 220 13.49 -4.37 2.79
C LYS A 220 13.44 -3.53 1.52
N ILE A 221 13.29 -2.22 1.68
CA ILE A 221 13.35 -1.26 0.58
C ILE A 221 14.45 -0.25 0.91
N GLY A 222 15.50 -0.21 0.09
CA GLY A 222 16.69 0.55 0.43
C GLY A 222 17.30 0.09 1.77
N LYS A 223 17.42 0.98 2.74
CA LYS A 223 17.90 0.67 4.10
C LYS A 223 16.81 0.68 5.16
N THR A 224 15.55 0.62 4.74
CA THR A 224 14.38 0.54 5.63
C THR A 224 13.80 -0.86 5.61
N TRP A 225 13.63 -1.46 6.78
CA TRP A 225 12.83 -2.65 6.98
C TRP A 225 11.38 -2.30 7.30
N PHE A 226 10.45 -2.84 6.55
CA PHE A 226 9.01 -2.84 6.82
C PHE A 226 8.65 -4.21 7.38
N VAL A 227 8.08 -4.26 8.59
CA VAL A 227 7.94 -5.52 9.33
C VAL A 227 6.55 -5.69 9.95
N HIS A 228 6.04 -6.92 9.87
CA HIS A 228 4.77 -7.34 10.47
C HIS A 228 4.93 -8.68 11.20
N PRO A 229 5.62 -8.70 12.35
CA PRO A 229 5.94 -9.94 13.04
C PRO A 229 4.71 -10.55 13.72
N LEU A 230 4.78 -11.84 14.05
CA LEU A 230 3.77 -12.52 14.87
C LEU A 230 3.87 -12.15 16.37
N ALA A 231 5.00 -11.59 16.80
CA ALA A 231 5.27 -11.24 18.19
C ALA A 231 4.68 -9.87 18.54
N TYR A 232 4.11 -9.77 19.74
CA TYR A 232 3.50 -8.54 20.26
C TYR A 232 4.04 -8.21 21.67
N ARG A 233 4.30 -6.93 21.92
CA ARG A 233 4.60 -6.36 23.24
C ARG A 233 3.73 -5.13 23.50
N GLN A 234 3.32 -4.93 24.76
CA GLN A 234 2.38 -3.86 25.11
C GLN A 234 2.98 -2.44 25.06
N GLY A 235 4.29 -2.28 25.27
CA GLY A 235 4.93 -0.96 25.23
C GLY A 235 4.97 -0.37 23.82
N ILE A 236 4.78 0.95 23.66
CA ILE A 236 5.05 1.64 22.41
C ILE A 236 6.52 1.40 22.04
N LEU A 237 6.79 1.10 20.77
CA LEU A 237 8.10 0.78 20.20
C LEU A 237 8.79 -0.47 20.78
N SER A 238 8.21 -1.14 21.77
CA SER A 238 8.81 -2.33 22.38
C SER A 238 8.89 -3.53 21.43
N THR A 239 7.90 -3.66 20.54
CA THR A 239 7.90 -4.69 19.48
C THR A 239 8.93 -4.33 18.41
N THR A 240 8.97 -3.05 18.02
CA THR A 240 9.90 -2.53 17.02
C THR A 240 11.35 -2.68 17.45
N GLU A 241 11.65 -2.39 18.72
CA GLU A 241 13.01 -2.58 19.27
C GLU A 241 13.42 -4.06 19.24
N LYS A 242 12.50 -4.97 19.56
CA LYS A 242 12.76 -6.41 19.48
C LYS A 242 12.98 -6.86 18.02
N ALA A 243 12.19 -6.35 17.08
CA ALA A 243 12.37 -6.65 15.66
C ALA A 243 13.73 -6.12 15.16
N LYS A 244 14.11 -4.89 15.53
CA LYS A 244 15.43 -4.34 15.21
C LYS A 244 16.56 -5.25 15.68
N GLN A 245 16.52 -5.72 16.94
CA GLN A 245 17.55 -6.64 17.48
C GLN A 245 17.61 -7.92 16.65
N TYR A 246 16.46 -8.53 16.37
CA TYR A 246 16.38 -9.73 15.53
C TYR A 246 16.98 -9.50 14.14
N LEU A 247 16.63 -8.40 13.49
CA LEU A 247 17.13 -8.06 12.14
C LEU A 247 18.64 -7.84 12.13
N GLN A 248 19.20 -7.21 13.18
CA GLN A 248 20.64 -7.04 13.32
C GLN A 248 21.39 -8.38 13.47
N ASP A 249 20.74 -9.40 14.03
CA ASP A 249 21.32 -10.73 14.20
C ASP A 249 21.25 -11.59 12.92
N VAL A 250 20.25 -11.35 12.05
CA VAL A 250 19.97 -12.23 10.91
C VAL A 250 20.27 -11.59 9.54
N ASP A 251 20.32 -10.26 9.44
CA ASP A 251 20.63 -9.54 8.19
C ASP A 251 22.07 -9.06 8.20
N SER A 252 22.84 -9.48 7.20
CA SER A 252 24.24 -9.05 7.03
C SER A 252 24.36 -7.67 6.37
N GLU A 253 23.29 -7.18 5.74
CA GLU A 253 23.31 -5.90 5.05
C GLU A 253 22.93 -4.75 5.98
N PRO A 254 23.59 -3.59 5.86
CA PRO A 254 23.30 -2.45 6.70
C PRO A 254 21.88 -1.91 6.45
N PHE A 255 21.21 -1.51 7.53
CA PHE A 255 19.95 -0.78 7.50
C PHE A 255 19.98 0.33 8.57
N ASP A 256 19.15 1.36 8.40
CA ASP A 256 19.09 2.53 9.28
C ASP A 256 17.71 2.78 9.88
N SER A 257 16.70 2.04 9.41
CA SER A 257 15.33 2.25 9.86
C SER A 257 14.49 0.96 9.88
N VAL A 258 13.53 0.92 10.81
CA VAL A 258 12.53 -0.13 10.93
C VAL A 258 11.16 0.50 11.10
N VAL A 259 10.24 0.14 10.21
CA VAL A 259 8.83 0.51 10.24
C VAL A 259 8.00 -0.69 10.65
N MET A 260 7.33 -0.57 11.79
CA MET A 260 6.52 -1.64 12.41
C MET A 260 5.04 -1.42 12.15
N ALA A 261 4.38 -2.46 11.66
CA ALA A 261 2.94 -2.67 11.64
C ALA A 261 2.48 -3.52 12.84
N HIS A 262 1.36 -4.21 12.76
CA HIS A 262 0.85 -5.20 13.73
C HIS A 262 0.39 -4.64 15.08
N THR A 263 1.07 -3.64 15.61
CA THR A 263 0.79 -3.16 16.97
C THR A 263 -0.35 -2.16 17.03
N HIS A 264 -0.78 -1.62 15.91
CA HIS A 264 -1.75 -0.54 15.74
C HIS A 264 -1.42 0.70 16.59
N LYS A 265 -0.14 0.92 16.88
CA LYS A 265 0.32 2.07 17.68
C LYS A 265 1.03 3.06 16.79
N ILE A 266 1.04 4.29 17.23
CA ILE A 266 1.85 5.35 16.62
C ILE A 266 2.97 5.70 17.58
N GLY A 267 4.20 5.70 17.06
CA GLY A 267 5.37 6.09 17.82
C GLY A 267 6.62 6.16 16.95
N GLN A 268 7.55 7.01 17.36
CA GLN A 268 8.86 7.08 16.72
C GLN A 268 9.95 7.35 17.73
N THR A 269 11.14 6.83 17.48
CA THR A 269 12.35 7.11 18.27
C THR A 269 13.60 6.92 17.43
N LYS A 270 14.69 7.49 17.90
CA LYS A 270 16.03 7.31 17.32
C LYS A 270 16.97 6.76 18.36
N ILE A 271 17.60 5.62 18.07
CA ILE A 271 18.59 4.97 18.92
C ILE A 271 19.92 4.94 18.17
N GLY A 272 20.83 5.85 18.51
CA GLY A 272 22.06 6.05 17.77
C GLY A 272 21.78 6.56 16.35
N ARG A 273 22.08 5.74 15.34
CA ARG A 273 21.79 6.05 13.92
C ARG A 273 20.52 5.34 13.40
N MET A 274 19.87 4.56 14.25
CA MET A 274 18.73 3.73 13.89
C MET A 274 17.42 4.46 14.17
N HIS A 275 16.54 4.56 13.20
CA HIS A 275 15.20 5.11 13.32
C HIS A 275 14.18 3.99 13.50
N LEU A 276 13.31 4.11 14.47
CA LEU A 276 12.26 3.15 14.77
C LEU A 276 10.90 3.82 14.71
N PHE A 277 9.97 3.20 13.98
CA PHE A 277 8.62 3.71 13.77
C PHE A 277 7.58 2.61 14.05
N GLU A 278 6.48 2.96 14.70
CA GLU A 278 5.21 2.23 14.69
C GLU A 278 4.21 3.07 13.91
N GLN A 279 3.65 2.54 12.82
CA GLN A 279 2.96 3.35 11.81
C GLN A 279 1.45 3.51 12.02
N GLY A 280 0.84 2.83 13.03
CA GLY A 280 -0.60 2.78 13.23
C GLY A 280 -1.26 1.70 12.39
N ALA A 281 -2.58 1.79 12.21
CA ALA A 281 -3.39 0.88 11.42
C ALA A 281 -4.24 1.65 10.40
N CYS A 282 -4.45 1.07 9.23
CA CYS A 282 -5.30 1.65 8.18
C CYS A 282 -6.72 1.04 8.19
N CYS A 283 -7.25 0.78 9.37
CA CYS A 283 -8.63 0.32 9.59
C CYS A 283 -9.32 1.14 10.68
N TYR A 284 -10.65 1.09 10.71
CA TYR A 284 -11.45 1.65 11.81
C TYR A 284 -11.23 0.81 13.07
N VAL A 285 -10.29 1.23 13.90
CA VAL A 285 -9.88 0.48 15.11
C VAL A 285 -10.99 0.32 16.14
N ASP A 286 -11.94 1.23 16.18
CA ASP A 286 -13.14 1.18 17.04
C ASP A 286 -14.13 0.06 16.65
N LYS A 287 -14.10 -0.36 15.37
CA LYS A 287 -14.93 -1.48 14.89
C LYS A 287 -14.33 -2.85 15.22
N MET A 288 -13.07 -2.90 15.65
CA MET A 288 -12.33 -4.12 15.96
C MET A 288 -12.41 -4.50 17.45
N ASN A 289 -13.60 -4.71 17.98
CA ASN A 289 -13.92 -4.83 19.41
C ASN A 289 -13.18 -5.88 20.25
N TYR A 290 -12.21 -6.61 19.69
CA TYR A 290 -11.47 -7.65 20.44
C TYR A 290 -10.51 -7.10 21.51
N MET A 291 -10.28 -5.78 21.53
CA MET A 291 -9.43 -5.10 22.52
C MET A 291 -10.25 -4.49 23.68
N ASP A 292 -11.58 -4.42 23.54
CA ASP A 292 -12.42 -3.79 24.54
C ASP A 292 -12.32 -4.48 25.90
N GLY A 293 -12.22 -3.67 26.95
CA GLY A 293 -12.09 -4.13 28.34
C GLY A 293 -10.74 -4.78 28.70
N ARG A 294 -9.78 -4.91 27.79
CA ARG A 294 -8.47 -5.52 28.06
C ARG A 294 -7.44 -4.57 28.64
N LEU A 295 -7.76 -3.29 28.81
CA LEU A 295 -6.89 -2.24 29.36
C LEU A 295 -5.53 -2.14 28.65
N GLN A 296 -5.48 -2.48 27.37
CA GLN A 296 -4.30 -2.30 26.53
C GLN A 296 -4.18 -0.84 26.09
N LYS A 297 -3.01 -0.43 25.62
CA LYS A 297 -2.84 0.92 25.07
C LYS A 297 -3.79 1.12 23.89
N PRO A 298 -4.35 2.33 23.71
CA PRO A 298 -5.23 2.63 22.57
C PRO A 298 -4.55 2.28 21.26
N GLN A 299 -5.33 1.76 20.34
CA GLN A 299 -4.94 1.61 18.95
C GLN A 299 -5.14 2.95 18.24
N ASN A 300 -4.35 3.22 17.21
CA ASN A 300 -4.36 4.46 16.46
C ASN A 300 -4.48 4.18 14.98
N GLU A 301 -5.31 4.96 14.32
CA GLU A 301 -5.39 4.99 12.87
C GLU A 301 -4.23 5.82 12.32
N GLY A 302 -3.50 5.26 11.34
CA GLY A 302 -2.35 5.95 10.77
C GLY A 302 -1.53 5.12 9.80
N PHE A 303 -0.59 5.80 9.17
CA PHE A 303 0.34 5.25 8.19
C PHE A 303 1.63 6.07 8.18
N ILE A 304 2.64 5.67 7.41
CA ILE A 304 3.91 6.38 7.32
C ILE A 304 4.29 6.69 5.88
N PHE A 305 4.79 7.90 5.65
CA PHE A 305 5.52 8.28 4.45
C PHE A 305 7.01 8.26 4.75
N VAL A 306 7.78 7.49 3.99
CA VAL A 306 9.22 7.33 4.13
C VAL A 306 9.91 7.93 2.91
N ALA A 307 10.86 8.82 3.16
CA ALA A 307 11.71 9.39 2.13
C ALA A 307 13.13 8.82 2.25
N GLN A 308 13.70 8.42 1.11
CA GLN A 308 15.07 7.90 1.04
C GLN A 308 15.91 8.66 0.00
N ASP A 309 17.21 8.76 0.27
CA ASP A 309 18.18 9.25 -0.69
C ASP A 309 18.54 8.19 -1.77
N LYS A 310 19.42 8.55 -2.69
CA LYS A 310 19.89 7.64 -3.77
C LYS A 310 20.61 6.38 -3.27
N ASP A 311 21.19 6.43 -2.07
CA ASP A 311 21.90 5.31 -1.45
C ASP A 311 20.96 4.47 -0.55
N GLY A 312 19.66 4.82 -0.53
CA GLY A 312 18.62 4.15 0.24
C GLY A 312 18.61 4.51 1.73
N ASN A 313 19.36 5.54 2.15
CA ASN A 313 19.32 6.00 3.53
C ASN A 313 18.02 6.79 3.79
N LEU A 314 17.49 6.65 5.01
CA LEU A 314 16.34 7.42 5.47
C LEU A 314 16.66 8.91 5.52
N ILE A 315 15.77 9.74 5.00
CA ILE A 315 15.80 11.20 5.17
C ILE A 315 14.83 11.57 6.29
N GLU A 316 15.39 11.83 7.48
CA GLU A 316 14.63 11.97 8.73
C GLU A 316 13.61 13.11 8.69
N ASP A 317 13.99 14.28 8.19
CA ASP A 317 13.16 15.49 8.13
C ASP A 317 12.06 15.43 7.05
N LYS A 318 12.14 14.46 6.14
CA LYS A 318 11.15 14.21 5.09
C LYS A 318 10.27 13.00 5.36
N THR A 319 10.64 12.18 6.36
CA THR A 319 9.89 10.99 6.77
C THR A 319 8.90 11.36 7.87
N LYS A 320 7.62 11.01 7.70
CA LYS A 320 6.58 11.39 8.67
C LYS A 320 5.58 10.26 8.89
N ILE A 321 5.19 10.06 10.15
CA ILE A 321 4.00 9.28 10.50
C ILE A 321 2.78 10.21 10.37
N VAL A 322 1.73 9.72 9.75
CA VAL A 322 0.46 10.43 9.60
C VAL A 322 -0.56 9.76 10.51
N SER A 323 -1.08 10.50 11.47
CA SER A 323 -2.22 10.07 12.28
C SER A 323 -3.51 10.46 11.56
N VAL A 324 -4.42 9.50 11.40
CA VAL A 324 -5.75 9.71 10.85
C VAL A 324 -6.69 9.82 12.04
N ASN A 325 -7.28 10.98 12.24
CA ASN A 325 -8.25 11.24 13.34
C ASN A 325 -9.59 11.65 12.75
#